data_40c823ce5f8aa12f6d2b893a9dbe2720
#
_entry.id   40c823ce5f8aa12f6d2b893a9dbe2720
#
_cell.length_a   1.000
_cell.length_b   1.000
_cell.length_c   1.000
_cell.angle_alpha   90.00
_cell.angle_beta   90.00
_cell.angle_gamma   90.00
#
_symmetry.space_group_name_H-M   'P 1'
#
loop_
_entity.id
_entity.type
_entity.pdbx_description
1 polymer ?
#
loop_
_entity_poly.entity_id
_entity_poly.type
_entity_poly.pdbx_seq_one_letter_code
_entity_poly.pdbx_strand_id
1 'polypeptide(L)'
;MDRVYNFNAGPSAMPLEVLQEARAEFLNYKNTGMSIIEMSHRSPEYAAMHAETKALLRELMEIPDDYEILFIQGGGSLQFLMTAANFFTNKRAAYANTGVWAKKAMAEAKRFGEAYEACTSADKNHSYIPQELTIKPDTAYLHITANNTIYGTQWQDFPDVNVPVICDMSSDILSRPVDVKKFSLIYAGAQKNLGPAGVVIVIVKKSFLETARTDLPPMLSYQNYADNDSLYNTPPVFAIYMVNKTLHWIKAQGGVNAIAARNREKAQLIYDVIDASRGFYRGHAEKTSRSLMNITFNLPTQELEKDFIAEGKKRGFIGIGGHRLVGGCRVSAYNAVTPEACRALADFMKEYQAKHE
;
A
#
# COMPACT_ATOMS: atom_id res chain seq x y z
N MET A 1 -24.77 -14.37 6.20
CA MET A 1 -23.47 -15.08 6.34
C MET A 1 -22.54 -14.13 7.07
N ASP A 2 -22.15 -14.50 8.26
CA ASP A 2 -21.24 -13.65 9.06
C ASP A 2 -19.84 -13.73 8.46
N ARG A 3 -19.28 -12.59 8.10
CA ARG A 3 -17.90 -12.52 7.58
C ARG A 3 -16.92 -12.55 8.76
N VAL A 4 -15.80 -13.23 8.56
CA VAL A 4 -14.68 -13.18 9.50
C VAL A 4 -14.05 -11.78 9.52
N TYR A 5 -13.40 -11.43 10.62
CA TYR A 5 -12.56 -10.23 10.73
C TYR A 5 -11.23 -10.49 10.02
N ASN A 6 -11.09 -9.98 8.82
CA ASN A 6 -9.91 -10.23 7.97
C ASN A 6 -8.85 -9.14 8.18
N PHE A 7 -7.76 -9.49 8.86
CA PHE A 7 -6.59 -8.64 9.09
C PHE A 7 -5.36 -9.05 8.25
N ASN A 8 -5.57 -9.73 7.13
CA ASN A 8 -4.47 -10.11 6.23
C ASN A 8 -3.75 -8.89 5.66
N ALA A 9 -2.43 -9.01 5.51
CA ALA A 9 -1.56 -7.92 5.07
C ALA A 9 -1.54 -7.68 3.55
N GLY A 10 -2.16 -8.56 2.79
CA GLY A 10 -2.29 -8.46 1.32
C GLY A 10 -2.14 -9.81 0.61
N PRO A 11 -3.12 -10.22 -0.21
CA PRO A 11 -4.42 -9.55 -0.40
C PRO A 11 -5.17 -9.36 0.92
N SER A 12 -5.85 -8.22 1.04
CA SER A 12 -6.49 -7.79 2.29
C SER A 12 -8.03 -7.83 2.20
N ALA A 13 -8.69 -7.38 3.28
CA ALA A 13 -10.13 -7.18 3.27
C ALA A 13 -10.53 -6.16 2.19
N MET A 14 -11.66 -6.41 1.55
CA MET A 14 -12.35 -5.45 0.68
C MET A 14 -13.66 -5.00 1.32
N PRO A 15 -14.13 -3.77 1.04
CA PRO A 15 -15.43 -3.32 1.53
C PRO A 15 -16.53 -4.28 1.10
N LEU A 16 -17.45 -4.59 2.03
CA LEU A 16 -18.54 -5.52 1.74
C LEU A 16 -19.46 -4.97 0.64
N GLU A 17 -19.72 -3.68 0.68
CA GLU A 17 -20.55 -2.96 -0.29
C GLU A 17 -19.98 -3.10 -1.71
N VAL A 18 -18.66 -2.96 -1.86
CA VAL A 18 -17.97 -3.13 -3.15
C VAL A 18 -18.13 -4.57 -3.67
N LEU A 19 -18.00 -5.57 -2.79
CA LEU A 19 -18.19 -6.97 -3.18
C LEU A 19 -19.65 -7.29 -3.54
N GLN A 20 -20.60 -6.68 -2.83
CA GLN A 20 -22.04 -6.85 -3.12
C GLN A 20 -22.41 -6.22 -4.46
N GLU A 21 -21.92 -5.02 -4.73
CA GLU A 21 -22.12 -4.33 -6.01
C GLU A 21 -21.50 -5.13 -7.17
N ALA A 22 -20.24 -5.57 -7.00
CA ALA A 22 -19.58 -6.40 -8.00
C ALA A 22 -20.35 -7.73 -8.25
N ARG A 23 -20.89 -8.36 -7.21
CA ARG A 23 -21.73 -9.56 -7.36
C ARG A 23 -23.00 -9.27 -8.15
N ALA A 24 -23.64 -8.13 -7.92
CA ALA A 24 -24.87 -7.77 -8.62
C ALA A 24 -24.65 -7.50 -10.10
N GLU A 25 -23.51 -6.91 -10.45
CA GLU A 25 -23.14 -6.59 -11.84
C GLU A 25 -22.35 -7.70 -12.54
N PHE A 26 -21.96 -8.78 -11.84
CA PHE A 26 -20.96 -9.73 -12.31
C PHE A 26 -21.34 -10.41 -13.63
N LEU A 27 -22.61 -10.77 -13.83
CA LEU A 27 -23.08 -11.41 -15.07
C LEU A 27 -23.57 -10.43 -16.14
N ASN A 28 -23.88 -9.18 -15.74
CA ASN A 28 -24.48 -8.21 -16.65
C ASN A 28 -24.06 -6.78 -16.27
N TYR A 29 -22.86 -6.39 -16.66
CA TYR A 29 -22.32 -5.07 -16.37
C TYR A 29 -23.08 -3.99 -17.13
N LYS A 30 -23.67 -3.04 -16.38
CA LYS A 30 -24.42 -1.89 -16.94
C LYS A 30 -25.43 -2.27 -18.04
N ASN A 31 -26.10 -3.42 -17.91
CA ASN A 31 -27.09 -3.94 -18.86
C ASN A 31 -26.56 -4.21 -20.27
N THR A 32 -25.26 -4.48 -20.42
CA THR A 32 -24.63 -4.82 -21.71
C THR A 32 -24.92 -6.26 -22.17
N GLY A 33 -25.47 -7.09 -21.28
CA GLY A 33 -25.69 -8.51 -21.54
C GLY A 33 -24.44 -9.39 -21.36
N MET A 34 -23.31 -8.80 -20.91
CA MET A 34 -22.06 -9.52 -20.64
C MET A 34 -21.42 -9.12 -19.33
N SER A 35 -20.58 -9.98 -18.80
CA SER A 35 -19.78 -9.71 -17.62
C SER A 35 -18.64 -8.72 -17.92
N ILE A 36 -18.23 -7.93 -16.92
CA ILE A 36 -17.06 -7.06 -17.04
C ILE A 36 -15.77 -7.85 -17.33
N ILE A 37 -15.68 -9.13 -16.90
CA ILE A 37 -14.49 -9.96 -17.16
C ILE A 37 -14.38 -10.45 -18.62
N GLU A 38 -15.48 -10.43 -19.37
CA GLU A 38 -15.55 -10.81 -20.79
C GLU A 38 -15.40 -9.59 -21.71
N MET A 39 -15.49 -8.39 -21.13
CA MET A 39 -15.57 -7.13 -21.88
C MET A 39 -14.22 -6.77 -22.49
N SER A 40 -14.25 -6.42 -23.78
CA SER A 40 -13.07 -5.90 -24.46
C SER A 40 -12.62 -4.59 -23.79
N HIS A 41 -11.34 -4.46 -23.53
CA HIS A 41 -10.73 -3.21 -23.06
C HIS A 41 -10.80 -2.06 -24.07
N ARG A 42 -11.29 -2.34 -25.29
CA ARG A 42 -11.51 -1.35 -26.37
C ARG A 42 -12.99 -0.99 -26.52
N SER A 43 -13.87 -1.55 -25.70
CA SER A 43 -15.30 -1.19 -25.74
C SER A 43 -15.53 0.20 -25.11
N PRO A 44 -16.58 0.92 -25.53
CA PRO A 44 -16.94 2.21 -24.95
C PRO A 44 -17.20 2.15 -23.45
N GLU A 45 -17.82 1.05 -22.98
CA GLU A 45 -18.16 0.86 -21.55
C GLU A 45 -16.90 0.71 -20.69
N TYR A 46 -15.92 -0.05 -21.19
CA TYR A 46 -14.63 -0.14 -20.51
C TYR A 46 -13.88 1.19 -20.54
N ALA A 47 -13.82 1.84 -21.68
CA ALA A 47 -13.16 3.15 -21.83
C ALA A 47 -13.74 4.19 -20.86
N ALA A 48 -15.07 4.21 -20.72
CA ALA A 48 -15.73 5.09 -19.75
C ALA A 48 -15.34 4.77 -18.31
N MET A 49 -15.34 3.50 -17.91
CA MET A 49 -14.93 3.06 -16.57
C MET A 49 -13.44 3.35 -16.30
N HIS A 50 -12.58 3.13 -17.28
CA HIS A 50 -11.15 3.42 -17.20
C HIS A 50 -10.90 4.92 -16.97
N ALA A 51 -11.52 5.78 -17.75
CA ALA A 51 -11.42 7.23 -17.60
C ALA A 51 -11.98 7.71 -16.26
N GLU A 52 -13.13 7.18 -15.84
CA GLU A 52 -13.73 7.47 -14.52
C GLU A 52 -12.79 7.07 -13.37
N THR A 53 -12.12 5.92 -13.48
CA THR A 53 -11.17 5.46 -12.45
C THR A 53 -10.01 6.44 -12.29
N LYS A 54 -9.46 6.96 -13.40
CA LYS A 54 -8.42 8.00 -13.37
C LYS A 54 -8.96 9.31 -12.77
N ALA A 55 -10.17 9.72 -13.16
CA ALA A 55 -10.80 10.94 -12.62
C ALA A 55 -11.01 10.86 -11.10
N LEU A 56 -11.49 9.71 -10.59
CA LEU A 56 -11.66 9.48 -9.16
C LEU A 56 -10.33 9.49 -8.39
N LEU A 57 -9.27 8.91 -8.96
CA LEU A 57 -7.93 8.99 -8.36
C LEU A 57 -7.45 10.44 -8.30
N ARG A 58 -7.63 11.22 -9.38
CA ARG A 58 -7.29 12.65 -9.40
C ARG A 58 -8.04 13.41 -8.32
N GLU A 59 -9.35 13.23 -8.22
CA GLU A 59 -10.19 13.89 -7.23
C GLU A 59 -9.79 13.52 -5.79
N LEU A 60 -9.70 12.22 -5.48
CA LEU A 60 -9.49 11.74 -4.12
C LEU A 60 -8.07 12.01 -3.60
N MET A 61 -7.07 12.07 -4.46
CA MET A 61 -5.68 12.33 -4.09
C MET A 61 -5.19 13.74 -4.47
N GLU A 62 -6.08 14.58 -5.01
CA GLU A 62 -5.74 15.93 -5.49
C GLU A 62 -4.55 15.92 -6.46
N ILE A 63 -4.52 14.94 -7.38
CA ILE A 63 -3.42 14.76 -8.34
C ILE A 63 -3.46 15.89 -9.38
N PRO A 64 -2.38 16.69 -9.52
CA PRO A 64 -2.32 17.76 -10.52
C PRO A 64 -2.34 17.24 -11.97
N ASP A 65 -2.71 18.11 -12.92
CA ASP A 65 -2.80 17.76 -14.35
C ASP A 65 -1.44 17.47 -15.00
N ASP A 66 -0.34 17.92 -14.38
CA ASP A 66 1.03 17.61 -14.80
C ASP A 66 1.53 16.23 -14.37
N TYR A 67 0.61 15.34 -13.92
CA TYR A 67 0.88 13.93 -13.64
C TYR A 67 0.10 13.00 -14.55
N GLU A 68 0.74 11.90 -14.97
CA GLU A 68 0.08 10.75 -15.57
C GLU A 68 -0.34 9.72 -14.51
N ILE A 69 -1.47 9.05 -14.75
CA ILE A 69 -1.95 7.92 -13.96
C ILE A 69 -1.94 6.68 -14.83
N LEU A 70 -1.18 5.67 -14.44
CA LEU A 70 -0.97 4.45 -15.22
C LEU A 70 -1.49 3.24 -14.45
N PHE A 71 -2.04 2.27 -15.19
CA PHE A 71 -2.45 0.96 -14.68
C PHE A 71 -1.49 -0.11 -15.21
N ILE A 72 -0.71 -0.72 -14.32
CA ILE A 72 0.37 -1.64 -14.68
C ILE A 72 0.16 -2.99 -14.00
N GLN A 73 0.54 -4.07 -14.63
CA GLN A 73 0.53 -5.42 -14.07
C GLN A 73 1.83 -5.70 -13.30
N GLY A 74 1.95 -6.87 -12.66
CA GLY A 74 3.20 -7.36 -12.05
C GLY A 74 3.45 -6.98 -10.60
N GLY A 75 2.53 -6.24 -9.96
CA GLY A 75 2.63 -5.87 -8.55
C GLY A 75 3.79 -4.94 -8.24
N GLY A 76 3.96 -4.61 -6.94
CA GLY A 76 5.07 -3.75 -6.48
C GLY A 76 6.45 -4.30 -6.81
N SER A 77 6.60 -5.63 -6.90
CA SER A 77 7.90 -6.24 -7.24
C SER A 77 8.36 -5.88 -8.65
N LEU A 78 7.44 -5.77 -9.61
CA LEU A 78 7.80 -5.28 -10.95
C LEU A 78 8.14 -3.79 -10.90
N GLN A 79 7.51 -3.00 -10.03
CA GLN A 79 7.82 -1.58 -9.89
C GLN A 79 9.24 -1.35 -9.33
N PHE A 80 9.75 -2.23 -8.48
CA PHE A 80 11.15 -2.16 -8.04
C PHE A 80 12.13 -2.20 -9.22
N LEU A 81 11.86 -3.08 -10.19
CA LEU A 81 12.63 -3.17 -11.43
C LEU A 81 12.36 -1.97 -12.35
N MET A 82 11.09 -1.67 -12.61
CA MET A 82 10.71 -0.65 -13.59
C MET A 82 11.18 0.74 -13.19
N THR A 83 11.11 1.13 -11.92
CA THR A 83 11.60 2.43 -11.46
C THR A 83 13.09 2.58 -11.73
N ALA A 84 13.87 1.56 -11.42
CA ALA A 84 15.31 1.57 -11.71
C ALA A 84 15.59 1.55 -13.22
N ALA A 85 14.92 0.68 -13.98
CA ALA A 85 15.12 0.58 -15.43
C ALA A 85 14.84 1.90 -16.15
N ASN A 86 13.78 2.64 -15.74
CA ASN A 86 13.41 3.90 -16.39
C ASN A 86 14.26 5.09 -15.93
N PHE A 87 14.56 5.20 -14.62
CA PHE A 87 15.04 6.44 -14.04
C PHE A 87 16.46 6.37 -13.46
N PHE A 88 17.13 5.24 -13.55
CA PHE A 88 18.54 5.16 -13.18
C PHE A 88 19.41 5.76 -14.33
N THR A 89 19.29 7.07 -14.52
CA THR A 89 19.90 7.81 -15.64
C THR A 89 21.20 8.53 -15.27
N ASN A 90 21.52 8.56 -13.97
CA ASN A 90 22.74 9.12 -13.42
C ASN A 90 23.63 8.06 -12.79
N LYS A 91 24.68 8.47 -12.05
CA LYS A 91 25.65 7.56 -11.47
C LYS A 91 25.11 6.76 -10.28
N ARG A 92 24.09 7.30 -9.56
CA ARG A 92 23.62 6.75 -8.28
C ARG A 92 22.11 6.84 -8.13
N ALA A 93 21.58 5.94 -7.29
CA ALA A 93 20.21 6.04 -6.76
C ALA A 93 20.24 5.88 -5.22
N ALA A 94 19.49 6.73 -4.53
CA ALA A 94 19.39 6.75 -3.07
C ALA A 94 18.16 5.94 -2.60
N TYR A 95 18.31 5.21 -1.51
CA TYR A 95 17.25 4.42 -0.91
C TYR A 95 17.17 4.68 0.58
N ALA A 96 15.97 4.96 1.10
CA ALA A 96 15.71 4.94 2.54
C ALA A 96 15.45 3.48 2.95
N ASN A 97 16.46 2.83 3.54
CA ASN A 97 16.37 1.42 3.95
C ASN A 97 15.62 1.31 5.29
N THR A 98 14.31 1.41 5.24
CA THR A 98 13.41 1.30 6.41
C THR A 98 12.77 -0.08 6.55
N GLY A 99 13.17 -1.08 5.73
CA GLY A 99 12.64 -2.41 5.82
C GLY A 99 12.87 -3.29 4.60
N VAL A 100 12.25 -4.47 4.63
CA VAL A 100 12.44 -5.51 3.60
C VAL A 100 12.08 -5.02 2.20
N TRP A 101 11.01 -4.23 2.05
CA TRP A 101 10.57 -3.78 0.72
C TRP A 101 11.53 -2.75 0.13
N ALA A 102 12.00 -1.79 0.93
CA ALA A 102 13.04 -0.84 0.54
C ALA A 102 14.33 -1.57 0.15
N LYS A 103 14.75 -2.57 0.93
CA LYS A 103 15.93 -3.40 0.63
C LYS A 103 15.79 -4.16 -0.68
N LYS A 104 14.59 -4.71 -0.98
CA LYS A 104 14.32 -5.39 -2.26
C LYS A 104 14.36 -4.41 -3.44
N ALA A 105 13.75 -3.24 -3.31
CA ALA A 105 13.79 -2.21 -4.35
C ALA A 105 15.24 -1.78 -4.63
N MET A 106 16.05 -1.55 -3.59
CA MET A 106 17.47 -1.23 -3.74
C MET A 106 18.27 -2.37 -4.42
N ALA A 107 17.91 -3.63 -4.13
CA ALA A 107 18.58 -4.78 -4.75
C ALA A 107 18.34 -4.86 -6.27
N GLU A 108 17.14 -4.52 -6.74
CA GLU A 108 16.87 -4.40 -8.18
C GLU A 108 17.65 -3.24 -8.81
N ALA A 109 17.71 -2.09 -8.14
CA ALA A 109 18.46 -0.93 -8.64
C ALA A 109 19.96 -1.17 -8.78
N LYS A 110 20.56 -2.00 -7.92
CA LYS A 110 21.99 -2.39 -8.00
C LYS A 110 22.36 -3.10 -9.32
N ARG A 111 21.38 -3.56 -10.08
CA ARG A 111 21.59 -4.13 -11.42
C ARG A 111 21.90 -3.06 -12.48
N PHE A 112 21.55 -1.80 -12.19
CA PHE A 112 21.67 -0.67 -13.12
C PHE A 112 22.81 0.27 -12.76
N GLY A 113 23.30 0.25 -11.51
CA GLY A 113 24.38 1.12 -11.06
C GLY A 113 24.56 1.13 -9.55
N GLU A 114 25.21 2.17 -9.00
CA GLU A 114 25.42 2.35 -7.56
C GLU A 114 24.12 2.72 -6.86
N ALA A 115 23.47 1.74 -6.20
CA ALA A 115 22.38 2.02 -5.28
C ALA A 115 22.90 2.02 -3.83
N TYR A 116 22.63 3.08 -3.08
CA TYR A 116 23.14 3.28 -1.73
C TYR A 116 22.03 3.62 -0.74
N GLU A 117 22.31 3.41 0.54
CA GLU A 117 21.40 3.80 1.62
C GLU A 117 21.58 5.29 1.93
N ALA A 118 20.54 6.09 1.69
CA ALA A 118 20.48 7.50 2.12
C ALA A 118 20.25 7.59 3.64
N CYS A 119 19.52 6.63 4.19
CA CYS A 119 19.36 6.38 5.61
C CYS A 119 19.00 4.92 5.84
N THR A 120 19.15 4.45 7.08
CA THR A 120 18.75 3.10 7.47
C THR A 120 18.28 3.09 8.92
N SER A 121 17.34 2.21 9.24
CA SER A 121 16.90 1.86 10.60
C SER A 121 17.21 0.41 10.96
N ALA A 122 18.14 -0.21 10.23
CA ALA A 122 18.53 -1.60 10.46
C ALA A 122 19.19 -1.83 11.82
N ASP A 123 19.82 -0.81 12.39
CA ASP A 123 20.44 -0.80 13.71
C ASP A 123 19.47 -1.17 14.85
N LYS A 124 18.18 -0.82 14.70
CA LYS A 124 17.10 -1.16 15.63
C LYS A 124 16.02 -2.04 14.97
N ASN A 125 16.43 -2.93 14.09
CA ASN A 125 15.53 -3.86 13.38
C ASN A 125 14.32 -3.14 12.75
N HIS A 126 14.55 -1.98 12.14
CA HIS A 126 13.54 -1.17 11.46
C HIS A 126 12.34 -0.74 12.34
N SER A 127 12.57 -0.50 13.64
CA SER A 127 11.53 -0.05 14.57
C SER A 127 11.21 1.44 14.48
N TYR A 128 11.97 2.21 13.70
CA TYR A 128 11.78 3.65 13.55
C TYR A 128 11.99 4.13 12.11
N ILE A 129 11.53 5.34 11.82
CA ILE A 129 11.80 6.05 10.57
C ILE A 129 12.91 7.07 10.83
N PRO A 130 14.07 6.96 10.13
CA PRO A 130 15.16 7.92 10.26
C PRO A 130 14.74 9.30 9.80
N GLN A 131 15.15 10.35 10.54
CA GLN A 131 14.82 11.73 10.20
C GLN A 131 15.86 12.38 9.28
N GLU A 132 17.10 11.90 9.33
CA GLU A 132 18.20 12.44 8.55
C GLU A 132 18.49 11.56 7.33
N LEU A 133 18.67 12.21 6.19
CA LEU A 133 19.01 11.56 4.91
C LEU A 133 20.28 12.18 4.35
N THR A 134 21.16 11.32 3.83
CA THR A 134 22.37 11.75 3.11
C THR A 134 22.19 11.54 1.61
N ILE A 135 22.02 12.63 0.87
CA ILE A 135 21.94 12.60 -0.60
C ILE A 135 23.32 12.93 -1.18
N LYS A 136 23.92 11.94 -1.88
CA LYS A 136 25.21 12.13 -2.54
C LYS A 136 25.04 12.92 -3.86
N PRO A 137 26.08 13.61 -4.35
CA PRO A 137 26.08 14.22 -5.68
C PRO A 137 25.74 13.20 -6.78
N ASP A 138 25.20 13.64 -7.91
CA ASP A 138 24.83 12.81 -9.07
C ASP A 138 23.80 11.69 -8.72
N THR A 139 22.96 11.91 -7.72
CA THR A 139 21.85 11.01 -7.38
C THR A 139 20.67 11.26 -8.32
N ALA A 140 20.21 10.22 -9.02
CA ALA A 140 19.10 10.29 -9.97
C ALA A 140 17.75 10.46 -9.25
N TYR A 141 17.55 9.74 -8.15
CA TYR A 141 16.33 9.79 -7.33
C TYR A 141 16.58 9.26 -5.91
N LEU A 142 15.67 9.62 -5.00
CA LEU A 142 15.49 8.98 -3.70
C LEU A 142 14.27 8.05 -3.76
N HIS A 143 14.43 6.79 -3.38
CA HIS A 143 13.32 5.86 -3.22
C HIS A 143 12.96 5.68 -1.74
N ILE A 144 11.67 5.81 -1.41
CA ILE A 144 11.13 5.58 -0.06
C ILE A 144 9.97 4.57 -0.10
N THR A 145 9.76 3.87 1.01
CA THR A 145 8.59 3.03 1.25
C THR A 145 7.74 3.70 2.32
N ALA A 146 6.58 4.25 1.96
CA ALA A 146 5.76 5.09 2.84
C ALA A 146 5.33 4.38 4.11
N ASN A 147 5.01 3.09 4.01
CA ASN A 147 4.57 2.27 5.12
C ASN A 147 5.19 0.86 5.04
N ASN A 148 5.86 0.44 6.12
CA ASN A 148 6.56 -0.82 6.22
C ASN A 148 5.65 -1.89 6.83
N THR A 149 4.95 -2.62 5.99
CA THR A 149 3.94 -3.63 6.36
C THR A 149 4.45 -4.70 7.34
N ILE A 150 5.75 -5.03 7.29
CA ILE A 150 6.37 -6.09 8.09
C ILE A 150 6.72 -5.60 9.50
N TYR A 151 7.21 -4.37 9.60
CA TYR A 151 7.73 -3.80 10.84
C TYR A 151 6.73 -2.88 11.55
N GLY A 152 5.69 -2.44 10.87
CA GLY A 152 4.66 -1.56 11.43
C GLY A 152 5.12 -0.11 11.59
N THR A 153 6.09 0.33 10.78
CA THR A 153 6.56 1.72 10.74
C THR A 153 6.03 2.46 9.51
N GLN A 154 5.78 3.76 9.64
CA GLN A 154 5.20 4.62 8.61
C GLN A 154 5.85 6.00 8.64
N TRP A 155 6.18 6.55 7.49
CA TRP A 155 6.57 7.95 7.37
C TRP A 155 5.40 8.84 7.75
N GLN A 156 5.51 9.60 8.83
CA GLN A 156 4.50 10.58 9.21
C GLN A 156 4.59 11.81 8.31
N ASP A 157 5.79 12.33 8.13
CA ASP A 157 6.15 13.39 7.20
C ASP A 157 7.13 12.87 6.16
N PHE A 158 6.94 13.28 4.91
CA PHE A 158 7.83 12.89 3.82
C PHE A 158 8.98 13.88 3.69
N PRO A 159 10.20 13.40 3.36
CA PRO A 159 11.38 14.26 3.31
C PRO A 159 11.29 15.29 2.19
N ASP A 160 11.84 16.48 2.45
CA ASP A 160 12.07 17.50 1.44
C ASP A 160 13.55 17.41 1.00
N VAL A 161 13.78 17.03 -0.26
CA VAL A 161 15.12 16.82 -0.83
C VAL A 161 15.22 17.39 -2.24
N ASN A 162 16.42 17.75 -2.64
CA ASN A 162 16.69 18.35 -3.96
C ASN A 162 16.87 17.33 -5.10
N VAL A 163 16.28 16.15 -4.97
CA VAL A 163 16.27 15.10 -6.00
C VAL A 163 14.86 14.53 -6.16
N PRO A 164 14.51 13.97 -7.34
CA PRO A 164 13.24 13.31 -7.55
C PRO A 164 12.96 12.25 -6.47
N VAL A 165 11.74 12.21 -5.93
CA VAL A 165 11.33 11.20 -4.93
C VAL A 165 10.39 10.20 -5.58
N ILE A 166 10.75 8.92 -5.48
CA ILE A 166 9.93 7.76 -5.86
C ILE A 166 9.39 7.12 -4.58
N CYS A 167 8.09 6.90 -4.49
CA CYS A 167 7.45 6.38 -3.29
C CYS A 167 6.65 5.11 -3.54
N ASP A 168 6.97 4.03 -2.81
CA ASP A 168 6.10 2.87 -2.65
C ASP A 168 5.02 3.18 -1.62
N MET A 169 3.78 3.43 -2.10
CA MET A 169 2.60 3.62 -1.26
C MET A 169 1.68 2.39 -1.25
N SER A 170 2.14 1.21 -1.62
CA SER A 170 1.27 0.02 -1.73
C SER A 170 0.44 -0.24 -0.48
N SER A 171 0.94 0.04 0.71
CA SER A 171 0.19 -0.17 1.96
C SER A 171 -0.29 1.11 2.65
N ASP A 172 -0.17 2.26 1.97
CA ASP A 172 -0.49 3.57 2.53
C ASP A 172 -1.38 4.43 1.62
N ILE A 173 -1.46 4.13 0.34
CA ILE A 173 -2.25 4.91 -0.62
C ILE A 173 -3.71 5.07 -0.16
N LEU A 174 -4.26 6.29 -0.25
CA LEU A 174 -5.63 6.64 0.15
C LEU A 174 -5.96 6.31 1.62
N SER A 175 -4.96 6.07 2.47
CA SER A 175 -5.18 5.88 3.91
C SER A 175 -5.26 7.21 4.66
N ARG A 176 -4.69 8.25 4.10
CA ARG A 176 -4.63 9.64 4.60
C ARG A 176 -4.36 10.60 3.46
N PRO A 177 -4.64 11.91 3.63
CA PRO A 177 -4.21 12.93 2.67
C PRO A 177 -2.68 12.95 2.53
N VAL A 178 -2.22 13.09 1.29
CA VAL A 178 -0.80 13.19 0.95
C VAL A 178 -0.64 14.25 -0.12
N ASP A 179 0.30 15.16 0.05
CA ASP A 179 0.66 16.10 -1.00
C ASP A 179 1.44 15.38 -2.10
N VAL A 180 0.75 15.06 -3.21
CA VAL A 180 1.32 14.35 -4.36
C VAL A 180 2.49 15.12 -4.97
N LYS A 181 2.54 16.45 -4.84
CA LYS A 181 3.61 17.29 -5.42
C LYS A 181 4.99 17.03 -4.82
N LYS A 182 5.05 16.41 -3.64
CA LYS A 182 6.31 15.97 -3.02
C LYS A 182 6.98 14.80 -3.76
N PHE A 183 6.28 14.15 -4.70
CA PHE A 183 6.76 12.94 -5.35
C PHE A 183 6.86 13.14 -6.86
N SER A 184 7.94 12.65 -7.44
CA SER A 184 8.09 12.54 -8.88
C SER A 184 7.40 11.29 -9.42
N LEU A 185 7.30 10.24 -8.59
CA LEU A 185 6.56 9.04 -8.90
C LEU A 185 6.04 8.38 -7.61
N ILE A 186 4.76 7.99 -7.62
CA ILE A 186 4.14 7.13 -6.61
C ILE A 186 3.73 5.84 -7.32
N TYR A 187 3.95 4.69 -6.68
CA TYR A 187 3.32 3.46 -7.12
C TYR A 187 2.65 2.72 -5.96
N ALA A 188 1.58 1.99 -6.26
CA ALA A 188 0.84 1.23 -5.25
C ALA A 188 0.20 -0.03 -5.85
N GLY A 189 0.54 -1.20 -5.31
CA GLY A 189 -0.18 -2.43 -5.60
C GLY A 189 -1.59 -2.39 -5.00
N ALA A 190 -2.61 -2.71 -5.81
CA ALA A 190 -4.00 -2.52 -5.42
C ALA A 190 -4.47 -3.42 -4.27
N GLN A 191 -3.85 -4.57 -4.05
CA GLN A 191 -4.32 -5.65 -3.16
C GLN A 191 -4.38 -5.32 -1.67
N LYS A 192 -4.11 -4.08 -1.28
CA LYS A 192 -4.16 -3.61 0.12
C LYS A 192 -5.33 -2.65 0.35
N ASN A 193 -5.24 -1.43 -0.17
CA ASN A 193 -6.26 -0.39 0.04
C ASN A 193 -7.20 -0.16 -1.16
N LEU A 194 -6.83 -0.60 -2.36
CA LEU A 194 -7.50 -0.19 -3.60
C LEU A 194 -8.38 -1.26 -4.24
N GLY A 195 -8.10 -2.55 -4.00
CA GLY A 195 -8.84 -3.60 -4.69
C GLY A 195 -8.16 -4.98 -4.60
N PRO A 196 -8.33 -5.86 -5.59
CA PRO A 196 -7.67 -7.15 -5.64
C PRO A 196 -6.22 -7.04 -6.14
N ALA A 197 -5.47 -8.13 -6.03
CA ALA A 197 -4.20 -8.27 -6.73
C ALA A 197 -4.40 -8.26 -8.26
N GLY A 198 -3.38 -7.81 -9.00
CA GLY A 198 -3.36 -7.83 -10.46
C GLY A 198 -3.07 -6.50 -11.11
N VAL A 199 -3.34 -5.38 -10.44
CA VAL A 199 -3.04 -4.04 -10.93
C VAL A 199 -2.19 -3.26 -9.94
N VAL A 200 -1.31 -2.43 -10.45
CA VAL A 200 -0.56 -1.38 -9.76
C VAL A 200 -0.99 -0.04 -10.33
N ILE A 201 -1.29 0.91 -9.46
CA ILE A 201 -1.47 2.30 -9.84
C ILE A 201 -0.10 2.97 -9.81
N VAL A 202 0.27 3.65 -10.88
CA VAL A 202 1.46 4.51 -10.93
C VAL A 202 1.00 5.94 -11.22
N ILE A 203 1.45 6.88 -10.40
CA ILE A 203 1.22 8.31 -10.55
C ILE A 203 2.59 8.94 -10.78
N VAL A 204 2.84 9.47 -11.97
CA VAL A 204 4.16 9.96 -12.36
C VAL A 204 4.08 11.37 -12.91
N LYS A 205 4.95 12.27 -12.45
CA LYS A 205 5.05 13.63 -12.94
C LYS A 205 5.54 13.62 -14.39
N LYS A 206 4.86 14.34 -15.29
CA LYS A 206 5.17 14.37 -16.73
C LYS A 206 6.62 14.79 -16.98
N SER A 207 7.09 15.84 -16.32
CA SER A 207 8.48 16.30 -16.44
C SER A 207 9.52 15.29 -15.95
N PHE A 208 9.15 14.41 -14.99
CA PHE A 208 10.02 13.33 -14.58
C PHE A 208 9.97 12.16 -15.57
N LEU A 209 8.80 11.87 -16.11
CA LEU A 209 8.62 10.84 -17.15
C LEU A 209 9.46 11.15 -18.40
N GLU A 210 9.58 12.41 -18.80
CA GLU A 210 10.45 12.86 -19.91
C GLU A 210 11.94 12.53 -19.70
N THR A 211 12.37 12.30 -18.47
CA THR A 211 13.76 11.88 -18.15
C THR A 211 13.97 10.36 -18.22
N ALA A 212 12.93 9.60 -18.50
CA ALA A 212 13.02 8.15 -18.57
C ALA A 212 13.86 7.68 -19.75
N ARG A 213 14.52 6.54 -19.59
CA ARG A 213 15.22 5.88 -20.69
C ARG A 213 14.27 5.49 -21.81
N THR A 214 14.72 5.70 -23.05
CA THR A 214 13.91 5.47 -24.28
C THR A 214 14.21 4.12 -24.96
N ASP A 215 15.25 3.41 -24.50
CA ASP A 215 15.73 2.15 -25.10
C ASP A 215 15.22 0.88 -24.37
N LEU A 216 14.11 1.03 -23.63
CA LEU A 216 13.53 -0.09 -22.88
C LEU A 216 12.52 -0.89 -23.73
N PRO A 217 12.39 -2.21 -23.46
CA PRO A 217 11.26 -2.97 -23.99
C PRO A 217 9.92 -2.31 -23.64
N PRO A 218 8.94 -2.27 -24.57
CA PRO A 218 7.68 -1.54 -24.35
C PRO A 218 6.98 -1.83 -23.03
N MET A 219 6.96 -3.11 -22.59
CA MET A 219 6.30 -3.52 -21.34
C MET A 219 7.05 -3.07 -20.06
N LEU A 220 8.28 -2.55 -20.17
CA LEU A 220 9.03 -1.98 -19.05
C LEU A 220 9.09 -0.45 -19.10
N SER A 221 8.60 0.18 -20.16
CA SER A 221 8.65 1.63 -20.36
C SER A 221 7.40 2.30 -19.82
N TYR A 222 7.55 3.15 -18.80
CA TYR A 222 6.43 4.00 -18.32
C TYR A 222 5.92 4.94 -19.42
N GLN A 223 6.80 5.43 -20.31
CA GLN A 223 6.39 6.27 -21.43
C GLN A 223 5.44 5.52 -22.37
N ASN A 224 5.72 4.24 -22.67
CA ASN A 224 4.81 3.43 -23.50
C ASN A 224 3.42 3.25 -22.85
N TYR A 225 3.36 3.10 -21.52
CA TYR A 225 2.07 3.07 -20.81
C TYR A 225 1.35 4.42 -20.88
N ALA A 226 2.07 5.54 -20.79
CA ALA A 226 1.49 6.87 -20.87
C ALA A 226 0.95 7.15 -22.29
N ASP A 227 1.75 6.89 -23.32
CA ASP A 227 1.40 7.13 -24.75
C ASP A 227 0.18 6.30 -25.20
N ASN A 228 -0.06 5.16 -24.58
CA ASN A 228 -1.14 4.25 -24.92
C ASN A 228 -2.25 4.20 -23.85
N ASP A 229 -2.32 5.16 -22.93
CA ASP A 229 -3.30 5.21 -21.84
C ASP A 229 -3.41 3.88 -21.05
N SER A 230 -2.27 3.19 -20.84
CA SER A 230 -2.17 1.86 -20.24
C SER A 230 -2.87 0.73 -21.03
N LEU A 231 -3.18 0.95 -22.29
CA LEU A 231 -3.91 0.02 -23.18
C LEU A 231 -3.05 -0.52 -24.33
N TYR A 232 -1.71 -0.43 -24.20
CA TYR A 232 -0.78 -1.04 -25.15
C TYR A 232 -1.02 -2.56 -25.29
N ASN A 233 -1.25 -3.24 -24.18
CA ASN A 233 -1.71 -4.62 -24.09
C ASN A 233 -3.04 -4.68 -23.33
N THR A 234 -3.70 -5.83 -23.31
CA THR A 234 -4.92 -6.03 -22.52
C THR A 234 -4.64 -5.84 -21.04
N PRO A 235 -5.25 -4.84 -20.40
CA PRO A 235 -5.05 -4.57 -18.98
C PRO A 235 -5.82 -5.59 -18.12
N PRO A 236 -5.57 -5.64 -16.81
CA PRO A 236 -6.33 -6.47 -15.88
C PRO A 236 -7.72 -5.86 -15.62
N VAL A 237 -8.62 -5.98 -16.60
CA VAL A 237 -9.94 -5.33 -16.67
C VAL A 237 -10.71 -5.46 -15.37
N PHE A 238 -10.85 -6.68 -14.83
CA PHE A 238 -11.61 -6.90 -13.60
C PHE A 238 -10.95 -6.25 -12.37
N ALA A 239 -9.62 -6.27 -12.29
CA ALA A 239 -8.93 -5.62 -11.18
C ALA A 239 -9.10 -4.09 -11.21
N ILE A 240 -9.06 -3.46 -12.39
CA ILE A 240 -9.31 -2.03 -12.57
C ILE A 240 -10.77 -1.69 -12.23
N TYR A 241 -11.73 -2.52 -12.66
CA TYR A 241 -13.14 -2.38 -12.27
C TYR A 241 -13.31 -2.40 -10.74
N MET A 242 -12.66 -3.32 -10.05
CA MET A 242 -12.73 -3.39 -8.59
C MET A 242 -12.07 -2.18 -7.91
N VAL A 243 -11.01 -1.64 -8.52
CA VAL A 243 -10.42 -0.36 -8.08
C VAL A 243 -11.43 0.77 -8.25
N ASN A 244 -12.09 0.88 -9.41
CA ASN A 244 -13.15 1.88 -9.64
C ASN A 244 -14.23 1.83 -8.54
N LYS A 245 -14.77 0.65 -8.25
CA LYS A 245 -15.77 0.47 -7.19
C LYS A 245 -15.24 0.85 -5.79
N THR A 246 -13.98 0.53 -5.49
CA THR A 246 -13.36 0.91 -4.22
C THR A 246 -13.18 2.42 -4.10
N LEU A 247 -12.83 3.12 -5.18
CA LEU A 247 -12.72 4.58 -5.20
C LEU A 247 -14.09 5.26 -5.00
N HIS A 248 -15.15 4.75 -5.63
CA HIS A 248 -16.52 5.19 -5.36
C HIS A 248 -16.89 4.98 -3.89
N TRP A 249 -16.55 3.84 -3.31
CA TRP A 249 -16.77 3.58 -1.90
C TRP A 249 -16.03 4.58 -1.01
N ILE A 250 -14.73 4.86 -1.26
CA ILE A 250 -13.96 5.86 -0.52
C ILE A 250 -14.65 7.23 -0.58
N LYS A 251 -15.09 7.64 -1.79
CA LYS A 251 -15.81 8.90 -1.99
C LYS A 251 -17.11 8.93 -1.18
N ALA A 252 -17.89 7.86 -1.21
CA ALA A 252 -19.15 7.73 -0.45
C ALA A 252 -18.92 7.71 1.08
N GLN A 253 -17.74 7.28 1.55
CA GLN A 253 -17.37 7.35 2.97
C GLN A 253 -16.96 8.76 3.44
N GLY A 254 -17.04 9.78 2.58
CA GLY A 254 -16.64 11.15 2.87
C GLY A 254 -15.21 11.50 2.44
N GLY A 255 -14.64 10.70 1.54
CA GLY A 255 -13.30 10.93 0.96
C GLY A 255 -12.14 10.57 1.89
N VAL A 256 -10.93 10.91 1.47
CA VAL A 256 -9.69 10.49 2.13
C VAL A 256 -9.56 11.06 3.56
N ASN A 257 -10.09 12.24 3.83
CA ASN A 257 -10.07 12.83 5.18
C ASN A 257 -10.89 12.01 6.19
N ALA A 258 -12.08 11.57 5.80
CA ALA A 258 -12.93 10.71 6.64
C ALA A 258 -12.30 9.32 6.83
N ILE A 259 -11.71 8.75 5.77
CA ILE A 259 -10.94 7.50 5.86
C ILE A 259 -9.77 7.65 6.83
N ALA A 260 -9.02 8.75 6.77
CA ALA A 260 -7.89 9.02 7.67
C ALA A 260 -8.33 9.12 9.15
N ALA A 261 -9.45 9.78 9.43
CA ALA A 261 -10.01 9.85 10.78
C ALA A 261 -10.36 8.45 11.31
N ARG A 262 -11.05 7.64 10.49
CA ARG A 262 -11.39 6.25 10.80
C ARG A 262 -10.15 5.38 11.00
N ASN A 263 -9.11 5.56 10.19
CA ASN A 263 -7.85 4.81 10.32
C ASN A 263 -7.12 5.16 11.63
N ARG A 264 -7.13 6.42 12.05
CA ARG A 264 -6.59 6.83 13.36
C ARG A 264 -7.35 6.17 14.51
N GLU A 265 -8.68 6.20 14.48
CA GLU A 265 -9.52 5.53 15.48
C GLU A 265 -9.19 4.03 15.58
N LYS A 266 -9.16 3.32 14.47
CA LYS A 266 -8.84 1.89 14.41
C LYS A 266 -7.48 1.56 15.00
N ALA A 267 -6.44 2.30 14.58
CA ALA A 267 -5.09 2.09 15.08
C ALA A 267 -5.00 2.40 16.58
N GLN A 268 -5.64 3.48 17.04
CA GLN A 268 -5.65 3.87 18.44
C GLN A 268 -6.28 2.79 19.34
N LEU A 269 -7.40 2.16 18.92
CA LEU A 269 -8.01 1.05 19.67
C LEU A 269 -7.03 -0.07 20.00
N ILE A 270 -6.14 -0.41 19.08
CA ILE A 270 -5.15 -1.48 19.27
C ILE A 270 -3.93 -0.97 20.04
N TYR A 271 -3.41 0.24 19.70
CA TYR A 271 -2.27 0.80 20.40
C TYR A 271 -2.55 1.10 21.86
N ASP A 272 -3.77 1.49 22.22
CA ASP A 272 -4.16 1.70 23.62
C ASP A 272 -4.03 0.43 24.44
N VAL A 273 -4.43 -0.72 23.90
CA VAL A 273 -4.26 -2.01 24.56
C VAL A 273 -2.78 -2.36 24.71
N ILE A 274 -1.99 -2.18 23.65
CA ILE A 274 -0.55 -2.44 23.69
C ILE A 274 0.12 -1.57 24.76
N ASP A 275 -0.16 -0.28 24.77
CA ASP A 275 0.47 0.68 25.68
C ASP A 275 0.04 0.49 27.15
N ALA A 276 -1.20 0.05 27.40
CA ALA A 276 -1.72 -0.22 28.73
C ALA A 276 -1.30 -1.60 29.27
N SER A 277 -0.78 -2.49 28.45
CA SER A 277 -0.52 -3.91 28.79
C SER A 277 0.65 -4.16 29.74
N ARG A 278 1.32 -3.13 30.23
CA ARG A 278 2.50 -3.23 31.13
C ARG A 278 3.60 -4.15 30.58
N GLY A 279 3.73 -4.25 29.23
CA GLY A 279 4.73 -5.06 28.56
C GLY A 279 4.29 -6.48 28.20
N PHE A 280 3.05 -6.87 28.49
CA PHE A 280 2.49 -8.12 28.00
C PHE A 280 2.42 -8.11 26.46
N TYR A 281 1.91 -7.03 25.86
CA TYR A 281 2.05 -6.75 24.44
C TYR A 281 3.18 -5.75 24.22
N ARG A 282 4.19 -6.13 23.46
CA ARG A 282 5.34 -5.28 23.13
C ARG A 282 5.27 -4.85 21.68
N GLY A 283 4.85 -3.60 21.44
CA GLY A 283 4.85 -3.01 20.11
C GLY A 283 6.26 -2.94 19.52
N HIS A 284 6.40 -3.27 18.24
CA HIS A 284 7.71 -3.22 17.57
C HIS A 284 8.12 -1.80 17.21
N ALA A 285 7.19 -1.00 16.66
CA ALA A 285 7.48 0.35 16.19
C ALA A 285 7.57 1.35 17.35
N GLU A 286 8.59 2.22 17.31
CA GLU A 286 8.67 3.39 18.19
C GLU A 286 7.44 4.29 17.98
N LYS A 287 6.96 4.95 19.05
CA LYS A 287 5.67 5.68 19.03
C LYS A 287 5.55 6.71 17.91
N THR A 288 6.63 7.44 17.63
CA THR A 288 6.69 8.45 16.57
C THR A 288 6.68 7.90 15.16
N SER A 289 6.91 6.60 15.01
CA SER A 289 7.01 5.90 13.73
C SER A 289 5.89 4.87 13.51
N ARG A 290 4.91 4.80 14.40
CA ARG A 290 3.82 3.82 14.34
C ARG A 290 2.99 3.95 13.08
N SER A 291 2.74 2.81 12.44
CA SER A 291 1.85 2.72 11.29
C SER A 291 0.38 2.74 11.72
N LEU A 292 -0.45 3.46 10.97
CA LEU A 292 -1.92 3.39 11.09
C LEU A 292 -2.51 2.18 10.35
N MET A 293 -1.70 1.55 9.47
CA MET A 293 -2.15 0.45 8.60
C MET A 293 -1.74 -0.92 9.11
N ASN A 294 -0.53 -1.03 9.67
CA ASN A 294 0.02 -2.32 10.11
C ASN A 294 0.59 -2.18 11.51
N ILE A 295 -0.08 -2.79 12.48
CA ILE A 295 0.30 -2.73 13.88
C ILE A 295 0.97 -4.05 14.23
N THR A 296 2.24 -4.01 14.66
CA THR A 296 3.03 -5.20 14.97
C THR A 296 3.41 -5.22 16.44
N PHE A 297 3.30 -6.40 17.06
CA PHE A 297 3.63 -6.59 18.46
C PHE A 297 4.00 -8.05 18.76
N ASN A 298 4.71 -8.25 19.88
CA ASN A 298 5.06 -9.57 20.40
C ASN A 298 4.41 -9.78 21.77
N LEU A 299 4.16 -11.03 22.10
CA LEU A 299 3.78 -11.49 23.44
C LEU A 299 5.03 -11.92 24.22
N PRO A 300 4.93 -12.22 25.54
CA PRO A 300 6.09 -12.58 26.35
C PRO A 300 6.86 -13.80 25.85
N THR A 301 6.17 -14.80 25.29
CA THR A 301 6.78 -16.01 24.74
C THR A 301 6.18 -16.40 23.40
N GLN A 302 6.92 -17.19 22.62
CA GLN A 302 6.42 -17.70 21.33
C GLN A 302 5.24 -18.67 21.48
N GLU A 303 5.14 -19.38 22.62
CA GLU A 303 4.02 -20.25 22.95
C GLU A 303 2.74 -19.43 23.10
N LEU A 304 2.80 -18.32 23.82
CA LEU A 304 1.68 -17.38 23.96
C LEU A 304 1.31 -16.74 22.63
N GLU A 305 2.28 -16.41 21.77
CA GLU A 305 1.99 -15.89 20.41
C GLU A 305 1.19 -16.93 19.59
N LYS A 306 1.62 -18.18 19.59
CA LYS A 306 0.93 -19.26 18.86
C LYS A 306 -0.47 -19.49 19.40
N ASP A 307 -0.63 -19.52 20.73
CA ASP A 307 -1.93 -19.70 21.37
C ASP A 307 -2.86 -18.51 21.10
N PHE A 308 -2.37 -17.29 21.24
CA PHE A 308 -3.12 -16.06 20.90
C PHE A 308 -3.67 -16.10 19.46
N ILE A 309 -2.82 -16.48 18.50
CA ILE A 309 -3.22 -16.58 17.08
C ILE A 309 -4.27 -17.69 16.90
N ALA A 310 -4.10 -18.83 17.56
CA ALA A 310 -5.03 -19.96 17.49
C ALA A 310 -6.41 -19.62 18.13
N GLU A 311 -6.41 -19.01 19.31
CA GLU A 311 -7.63 -18.54 19.99
C GLU A 311 -8.32 -17.43 19.18
N GLY A 312 -7.56 -16.48 18.66
CA GLY A 312 -8.06 -15.43 17.79
C GLY A 312 -8.75 -16.00 16.55
N LYS A 313 -8.14 -17.01 15.91
CA LYS A 313 -8.75 -17.69 14.76
C LYS A 313 -10.08 -18.35 15.09
N LYS A 314 -10.22 -18.99 16.27
CA LYS A 314 -11.50 -19.57 16.73
C LYS A 314 -12.59 -18.50 16.89
N ARG A 315 -12.20 -17.27 17.24
CA ARG A 315 -13.11 -16.10 17.36
C ARG A 315 -13.32 -15.36 16.05
N GLY A 316 -12.79 -15.86 14.92
CA GLY A 316 -12.98 -15.28 13.60
C GLY A 316 -11.96 -14.19 13.22
N PHE A 317 -10.89 -13.97 14.01
CA PHE A 317 -9.80 -13.06 13.63
C PHE A 317 -8.80 -13.80 12.73
N ILE A 318 -8.77 -13.44 11.44
CA ILE A 318 -7.92 -14.09 10.45
C ILE A 318 -6.78 -13.16 10.06
N GLY A 319 -5.56 -13.72 9.89
CA GLY A 319 -4.40 -12.98 9.41
C GLY A 319 -3.67 -12.16 10.48
N ILE A 320 -3.91 -12.44 11.77
CA ILE A 320 -3.28 -11.72 12.90
C ILE A 320 -1.86 -12.21 13.24
N GLY A 321 -1.38 -13.29 12.62
CA GLY A 321 0.01 -13.76 12.79
C GLY A 321 1.01 -12.82 12.14
N GLY A 322 2.16 -12.63 12.80
CA GLY A 322 3.25 -11.80 12.31
C GLY A 322 3.97 -12.39 11.09
N HIS A 323 4.83 -11.58 10.49
CA HIS A 323 5.63 -12.04 9.37
C HIS A 323 6.77 -12.92 9.87
N ARG A 324 7.11 -13.99 9.12
CA ARG A 324 8.15 -14.98 9.48
C ARG A 324 9.53 -14.38 9.85
N LEU A 325 9.86 -13.17 9.39
CA LEU A 325 11.12 -12.48 9.67
C LEU A 325 11.12 -11.75 11.03
N VAL A 326 9.96 -11.42 11.57
CA VAL A 326 9.80 -10.64 12.81
C VAL A 326 9.17 -11.48 13.91
N GLY A 327 8.35 -12.48 13.53
CA GLY A 327 7.54 -13.24 14.47
C GLY A 327 6.36 -12.42 15.00
N GLY A 328 5.88 -12.77 16.16
CA GLY A 328 4.82 -12.06 16.87
C GLY A 328 3.48 -12.04 16.17
N CYS A 329 2.77 -10.96 16.34
CA CYS A 329 1.47 -10.68 15.77
C CYS A 329 1.51 -9.44 14.88
N ARG A 330 0.60 -9.38 13.90
CA ARG A 330 0.41 -8.22 13.04
C ARG A 330 -1.05 -8.02 12.71
N VAL A 331 -1.57 -6.86 13.00
CA VAL A 331 -2.91 -6.43 12.65
C VAL A 331 -2.82 -5.50 11.44
N SER A 332 -3.33 -5.93 10.28
CA SER A 332 -3.38 -5.08 9.09
C SER A 332 -4.76 -4.45 8.99
N ALA A 333 -4.87 -3.23 9.52
CA ALA A 333 -6.11 -2.47 9.63
C ALA A 333 -6.32 -1.52 8.45
N TYR A 334 -6.25 -2.05 7.20
CA TYR A 334 -6.44 -1.26 6.00
C TYR A 334 -7.82 -0.60 5.92
N ASN A 335 -8.04 0.26 4.92
CA ASN A 335 -9.23 1.12 4.82
C ASN A 335 -10.55 0.35 4.97
N ALA A 336 -10.66 -0.85 4.42
CA ALA A 336 -11.87 -1.68 4.46
C ALA A 336 -12.12 -2.40 5.79
N VAL A 337 -11.12 -2.47 6.67
CA VAL A 337 -11.31 -3.01 8.03
C VAL A 337 -12.09 -2.00 8.85
N THR A 338 -13.16 -2.46 9.52
CA THR A 338 -14.05 -1.56 10.25
C THR A 338 -13.56 -1.25 11.67
N PRO A 339 -13.98 -0.12 12.27
CA PRO A 339 -13.70 0.17 13.69
C PRO A 339 -14.22 -0.93 14.63
N GLU A 340 -15.38 -1.54 14.31
CA GLU A 340 -15.97 -2.64 15.08
C GLU A 340 -15.05 -3.86 15.10
N ALA A 341 -14.42 -4.20 13.97
CA ALA A 341 -13.46 -5.30 13.89
C ALA A 341 -12.22 -5.04 14.77
N CYS A 342 -11.70 -3.80 14.76
CA CYS A 342 -10.58 -3.41 15.61
C CYS A 342 -10.98 -3.38 17.09
N ARG A 343 -12.18 -2.93 17.43
CA ARG A 343 -12.71 -2.95 18.80
C ARG A 343 -12.86 -4.37 19.32
N ALA A 344 -13.46 -5.26 18.54
CA ALA A 344 -13.59 -6.67 18.89
C ALA A 344 -12.23 -7.33 19.13
N LEU A 345 -11.22 -7.00 18.30
CA LEU A 345 -9.86 -7.50 18.50
C LEU A 345 -9.22 -6.90 19.77
N ALA A 346 -9.39 -5.60 20.02
CA ALA A 346 -8.88 -4.94 21.21
C ALA A 346 -9.47 -5.55 22.51
N ASP A 347 -10.77 -5.87 22.50
CA ASP A 347 -11.43 -6.52 23.63
C ASP A 347 -10.92 -7.95 23.81
N PHE A 348 -10.75 -8.71 22.72
CA PHE A 348 -10.08 -10.03 22.78
C PHE A 348 -8.66 -9.94 23.35
N MET A 349 -7.87 -8.95 22.96
CA MET A 349 -6.53 -8.74 23.51
C MET A 349 -6.56 -8.53 25.02
N LYS A 350 -7.49 -7.69 25.54
CA LYS A 350 -7.64 -7.44 26.98
C LYS A 350 -8.04 -8.73 27.74
N GLU A 351 -9.03 -9.47 27.21
CA GLU A 351 -9.47 -10.75 27.80
C GLU A 351 -8.34 -11.78 27.81
N TYR A 352 -7.57 -11.86 26.73
CA TYR A 352 -6.46 -12.80 26.62
C TYR A 352 -5.36 -12.47 27.63
N GLN A 353 -4.98 -11.19 27.76
CA GLN A 353 -4.02 -10.74 28.75
C GLN A 353 -4.49 -11.10 30.17
N ALA A 354 -5.71 -10.74 30.57
CA ALA A 354 -6.24 -11.01 31.90
C ALA A 354 -6.29 -12.50 32.27
N LYS A 355 -6.32 -13.40 31.27
CA LYS A 355 -6.31 -14.84 31.44
C LYS A 355 -4.91 -15.41 31.62
N HIS A 356 -3.85 -14.72 31.16
CA HIS A 356 -2.49 -15.23 31.06
C HIS A 356 -1.45 -14.41 31.87
N GLU A 357 -1.86 -13.36 32.59
CA GLU A 357 -1.12 -12.70 33.65
C GLU A 357 -1.43 -13.36 35.01
#